data_c8ed548ae57e5c08a82f20763cf0a5f8
#
_entry.id   c8ed548ae57e5c08a82f20763cf0a5f8
#
_cell.length_a   1.000
_cell.length_b   1.000
_cell.length_c   1.000
_cell.angle_alpha   90.00
_cell.angle_beta   90.00
_cell.angle_gamma   90.00
#
_symmetry.space_group_name_H-M   'P 1'
#
loop_
_entity.id
_entity.type
_entity.pdbx_description
1 polymer ?
#
loop_
_entity_poly.entity_id
_entity_poly.type
_entity_poly.pdbx_seq_one_letter_code
_entity_poly.pdbx_strand_id
1 'polypeptide(L)'
;DEYDDLPDSEPPRDAAIDAAIPRVLKIFEDSPTRVFYSTQIETLLEREFFHWITNKALLELGNSRRIQRMPAVVQAKTVNFYAHNKHRYWRREQQHLQELLERIFNPEFTQAVGRHAEMMFDSALSRSGFMLTQGRDVKSWNGKTWTETNHNLDRICTRDGIAYGVEIKNMQNYIQRDELHTKLRLCEHLELKPLLIMRTAPKSYMHDIIRKGGFGLLFEEQIYPWGHGSLLSEVRNSLGLKVQSTRDIKEGDMLRLVNWHKKKHGVT
;
A
#
# COMPACT_ATOMS: atom_id res chain seq x y z
N ASP A 1 3.74 -47.42 -19.09
CA ASP A 1 3.29 -46.17 -18.43
C ASP A 1 4.50 -45.29 -18.24
N GLU A 2 4.86 -44.61 -19.32
CA GLU A 2 5.86 -43.53 -19.37
C GLU A 2 5.14 -42.21 -19.05
N TYR A 3 5.23 -41.75 -17.80
CA TYR A 3 5.14 -40.34 -17.49
C TYR A 3 6.57 -39.85 -17.28
N ASP A 4 7.12 -39.34 -18.38
CA ASP A 4 8.41 -38.73 -18.48
C ASP A 4 8.47 -37.50 -17.55
N ASP A 5 9.47 -37.51 -16.68
CA ASP A 5 9.93 -36.37 -15.88
C ASP A 5 10.26 -35.17 -16.78
N LEU A 6 9.29 -34.28 -16.98
CA LEU A 6 9.61 -32.94 -17.46
C LEU A 6 10.38 -32.23 -16.34
N PRO A 7 11.58 -31.73 -16.59
CA PRO A 7 12.31 -31.00 -15.59
C PRO A 7 11.47 -29.80 -15.17
N ASP A 8 11.30 -29.61 -13.84
CA ASP A 8 10.77 -28.40 -13.23
C ASP A 8 11.62 -27.23 -13.73
N SER A 9 11.27 -26.70 -14.89
CA SER A 9 11.87 -25.46 -15.38
C SER A 9 11.39 -24.37 -14.45
N GLU A 10 12.32 -23.77 -13.68
CA GLU A 10 12.05 -22.58 -12.93
C GLU A 10 11.31 -21.58 -13.83
N PRO A 11 10.23 -20.93 -13.33
CA PRO A 11 9.49 -19.99 -14.14
C PRO A 11 10.45 -18.93 -14.69
N PRO A 12 10.30 -18.50 -15.95
CA PRO A 12 11.23 -17.59 -16.60
C PRO A 12 11.40 -16.34 -15.75
N ARG A 13 12.65 -15.94 -15.56
CA ARG A 13 13.03 -14.75 -14.80
C ARG A 13 12.29 -13.52 -15.34
N ASP A 14 11.67 -12.76 -14.45
CA ASP A 14 11.00 -11.52 -14.85
C ASP A 14 12.03 -10.46 -15.26
N ALA A 15 12.01 -10.05 -16.52
CA ALA A 15 12.90 -9.04 -17.07
C ALA A 15 12.84 -7.68 -16.33
N ALA A 16 11.75 -7.41 -15.62
CA ALA A 16 11.62 -6.20 -14.82
C ALA A 16 12.59 -6.20 -13.62
N ILE A 17 12.99 -7.38 -13.11
CA ILE A 17 14.01 -7.48 -12.06
C ILE A 17 15.37 -7.03 -12.60
N ASP A 18 15.73 -7.47 -13.81
CA ASP A 18 16.99 -7.06 -14.46
C ASP A 18 17.02 -5.54 -14.74
N ALA A 19 15.87 -4.97 -15.11
CA ALA A 19 15.73 -3.52 -15.27
C ALA A 19 15.80 -2.75 -13.93
N ALA A 20 15.33 -3.33 -12.83
CA ALA A 20 15.36 -2.70 -11.52
C ALA A 20 16.76 -2.68 -10.89
N ILE A 21 17.60 -3.70 -11.13
CA ILE A 21 18.94 -3.83 -10.54
C ILE A 21 19.80 -2.56 -10.74
N PRO A 22 20.02 -2.01 -11.95
CA PRO A 22 20.84 -0.80 -12.12
C PRO A 22 20.21 0.42 -11.43
N ARG A 23 18.87 0.51 -11.38
CA ARG A 23 18.19 1.61 -10.71
C ARG A 23 18.37 1.55 -9.19
N VAL A 24 18.29 0.36 -8.62
CA VAL A 24 18.56 0.13 -7.18
C VAL A 24 20.02 0.45 -6.87
N LEU A 25 20.98 -0.05 -7.65
CA LEU A 25 22.41 0.23 -7.43
C LEU A 25 22.72 1.72 -7.45
N LYS A 26 22.14 2.46 -8.39
CA LYS A 26 22.33 3.90 -8.48
C LYS A 26 21.94 4.63 -7.19
N ILE A 27 20.91 4.21 -6.48
CA ILE A 27 20.51 4.81 -5.18
C ILE A 27 21.66 4.69 -4.16
N PHE A 28 22.33 3.52 -4.11
CA PHE A 28 23.45 3.31 -3.20
C PHE A 28 24.71 4.05 -3.64
N GLU A 29 24.97 4.15 -4.94
CA GLU A 29 26.07 4.94 -5.50
C GLU A 29 25.90 6.44 -5.23
N ASP A 30 24.70 6.96 -5.39
CA ASP A 30 24.34 8.37 -5.11
C ASP A 30 24.33 8.69 -3.60
N SER A 31 24.20 7.65 -2.74
CA SER A 31 24.12 7.79 -1.30
C SER A 31 25.01 6.76 -0.56
N PRO A 32 26.34 6.78 -0.76
CA PRO A 32 27.24 5.70 -0.34
C PRO A 32 27.44 5.62 1.18
N THR A 33 26.98 6.60 1.93
CA THR A 33 27.07 6.68 3.40
C THR A 33 25.71 6.52 4.08
N ARG A 34 24.67 6.13 3.36
CA ARG A 34 23.34 5.92 3.93
C ARG A 34 22.98 4.45 4.05
N VAL A 35 22.22 4.15 5.09
CA VAL A 35 21.50 2.89 5.27
C VAL A 35 20.04 3.10 4.85
N PHE A 36 19.48 2.12 4.16
CA PHE A 36 18.08 2.10 3.76
C PHE A 36 17.43 0.80 4.25
N TYR A 37 16.17 0.81 4.66
CA TYR A 37 15.41 -0.41 4.75
C TYR A 37 14.61 -0.65 3.45
N SER A 38 14.20 -1.90 3.20
CA SER A 38 13.64 -2.31 1.90
C SER A 38 12.52 -1.39 1.41
N THR A 39 11.53 -1.08 2.26
CA THR A 39 10.37 -0.27 1.84
C THR A 39 10.74 1.18 1.45
N GLN A 40 11.85 1.73 1.93
CA GLN A 40 12.33 3.04 1.45
C GLN A 40 12.65 2.97 -0.04
N ILE A 41 13.42 1.96 -0.46
CA ILE A 41 13.80 1.78 -1.86
C ILE A 41 12.58 1.42 -2.72
N GLU A 42 11.70 0.56 -2.21
CA GLU A 42 10.44 0.22 -2.85
C GLU A 42 9.59 1.46 -3.12
N THR A 43 9.46 2.36 -2.13
CA THR A 43 8.70 3.62 -2.25
C THR A 43 9.38 4.62 -3.20
N LEU A 44 10.71 4.69 -3.21
CA LEU A 44 11.45 5.55 -4.14
C LEU A 44 11.22 5.15 -5.59
N LEU A 45 11.13 3.86 -5.86
CA LEU A 45 10.99 3.29 -7.20
C LEU A 45 9.54 2.89 -7.57
N GLU A 46 8.55 3.14 -6.72
CA GLU A 46 7.16 2.65 -6.88
C GLU A 46 6.45 3.13 -8.16
N ARG A 47 6.94 4.20 -8.80
CA ARG A 47 6.41 4.69 -10.09
C ARG A 47 7.00 3.95 -11.28
N GLU A 48 8.17 3.31 -11.11
CA GLU A 48 8.90 2.58 -12.15
C GLU A 48 8.67 1.07 -12.05
N PHE A 49 8.69 0.53 -10.81
CA PHE A 49 8.62 -0.90 -10.55
C PHE A 49 7.61 -1.22 -9.46
N PHE A 50 7.03 -2.40 -9.52
CA PHE A 50 6.27 -2.95 -8.40
C PHE A 50 7.20 -3.18 -7.19
N HIS A 51 6.67 -3.03 -5.98
CA HIS A 51 7.45 -3.23 -4.75
C HIS A 51 8.14 -4.60 -4.71
N TRP A 52 7.45 -5.68 -5.13
CA TRP A 52 8.03 -7.01 -5.14
C TRP A 52 9.19 -7.16 -6.13
N ILE A 53 9.18 -6.45 -7.28
CA ILE A 53 10.30 -6.39 -8.24
C ILE A 53 11.52 -5.74 -7.58
N THR A 54 11.31 -4.57 -6.98
CA THR A 54 12.37 -3.85 -6.27
C THR A 54 12.92 -4.68 -5.11
N ASN A 55 12.05 -5.37 -4.36
CA ASN A 55 12.46 -6.23 -3.26
C ASN A 55 13.31 -7.41 -3.76
N LYS A 56 12.91 -8.08 -4.85
CA LYS A 56 13.71 -9.15 -5.47
C LYS A 56 15.07 -8.65 -5.94
N ALA A 57 15.13 -7.47 -6.59
CA ALA A 57 16.40 -6.87 -6.99
C ALA A 57 17.31 -6.56 -5.78
N LEU A 58 16.77 -6.04 -4.68
CA LEU A 58 17.50 -5.82 -3.42
C LEU A 58 18.05 -7.12 -2.84
N LEU A 59 17.23 -8.17 -2.77
CA LEU A 59 17.65 -9.47 -2.27
C LEU A 59 18.78 -10.08 -3.11
N GLU A 60 18.68 -9.98 -4.43
CA GLU A 60 19.69 -10.48 -5.35
C GLU A 60 21.02 -9.73 -5.21
N LEU A 61 20.95 -8.39 -5.16
CA LEU A 61 22.13 -7.54 -4.96
C LEU A 61 22.80 -7.82 -3.60
N GLY A 62 22.01 -8.04 -2.56
CA GLY A 62 22.50 -8.41 -1.23
C GLY A 62 23.13 -9.81 -1.22
N ASN A 63 22.49 -10.80 -1.83
CA ASN A 63 22.98 -12.18 -1.90
C ASN A 63 24.28 -12.28 -2.74
N SER A 64 24.36 -11.54 -3.84
CA SER A 64 25.56 -11.42 -4.67
C SER A 64 26.65 -10.52 -4.08
N ARG A 65 26.43 -9.96 -2.89
CA ARG A 65 27.34 -9.05 -2.19
C ARG A 65 27.72 -7.78 -2.98
N ARG A 66 26.87 -7.36 -3.89
CA ARG A 66 27.04 -6.08 -4.60
C ARG A 66 26.65 -4.89 -3.71
N ILE A 67 25.75 -5.11 -2.76
CA ILE A 67 25.47 -4.22 -1.63
C ILE A 67 25.51 -5.02 -0.32
N GLN A 68 25.67 -4.33 0.81
CA GLN A 68 25.55 -4.96 2.12
C GLN A 68 24.07 -5.20 2.43
N ARG A 69 23.74 -6.40 2.91
CA ARG A 69 22.41 -6.76 3.43
C ARG A 69 22.51 -7.08 4.91
N MET A 70 21.70 -6.45 5.73
CA MET A 70 21.75 -6.52 7.18
C MET A 70 20.32 -6.76 7.72
N PRO A 71 19.92 -8.03 7.92
CA PRO A 71 18.62 -8.34 8.50
C PRO A 71 18.60 -7.97 9.98
N ALA A 72 17.46 -7.45 10.45
CA ALA A 72 17.19 -7.21 11.87
C ALA A 72 15.72 -7.52 12.18
N VAL A 73 15.43 -7.76 13.46
CA VAL A 73 14.04 -7.97 13.92
C VAL A 73 13.49 -6.66 14.45
N VAL A 74 12.34 -6.25 13.97
CA VAL A 74 11.59 -5.05 14.37
C VAL A 74 10.13 -5.47 14.61
N GLN A 75 9.60 -5.26 15.80
CA GLN A 75 8.22 -5.66 16.16
C GLN A 75 7.90 -7.11 15.71
N ALA A 76 8.78 -8.05 16.07
CA ALA A 76 8.70 -9.48 15.71
C ALA A 76 8.71 -9.80 14.20
N LYS A 77 9.03 -8.84 13.33
CA LYS A 77 9.16 -9.03 11.87
C LYS A 77 10.60 -8.88 11.43
N THR A 78 11.06 -9.73 10.52
CA THR A 78 12.37 -9.55 9.90
C THR A 78 12.31 -8.42 8.88
N VAL A 79 13.14 -7.39 9.09
CA VAL A 79 13.32 -6.25 8.18
C VAL A 79 14.73 -6.32 7.61
N ASN A 80 14.87 -6.14 6.32
CA ASN A 80 16.18 -6.05 5.68
C ASN A 80 16.59 -4.59 5.53
N PHE A 81 17.79 -4.30 6.04
CA PHE A 81 18.50 -3.06 5.80
C PHE A 81 19.59 -3.28 4.74
N TYR A 82 19.89 -2.24 4.00
CA TYR A 82 20.85 -2.27 2.92
C TYR A 82 21.74 -1.04 2.94
N ALA A 83 23.01 -1.21 2.59
CA ALA A 83 23.99 -0.13 2.49
C ALA A 83 24.96 -0.38 1.32
N HIS A 84 25.58 0.68 0.83
CA HIS A 84 26.68 0.55 -0.11
C HIS A 84 27.87 -0.20 0.55
N ASN A 85 28.58 -1.05 -0.21
CA ASN A 85 29.69 -1.87 0.33
C ASN A 85 30.83 -1.04 0.97
N LYS A 86 31.01 0.20 0.56
CA LYS A 86 32.02 1.12 1.14
C LYS A 86 31.57 1.76 2.44
N HIS A 87 30.31 1.61 2.87
CA HIS A 87 29.81 2.22 4.11
C HIS A 87 30.30 1.43 5.33
N ARG A 88 31.36 1.92 5.99
CA ARG A 88 32.01 1.23 7.12
C ARG A 88 31.25 1.39 8.44
N TYR A 89 30.54 2.51 8.63
CA TYR A 89 29.92 2.90 9.90
C TYR A 89 28.40 2.70 9.92
N TRP A 90 27.90 1.80 9.10
CA TRP A 90 26.46 1.53 8.91
C TRP A 90 25.70 1.11 10.17
N ARG A 91 26.39 0.50 11.19
CA ARG A 91 25.72 -0.05 12.38
C ARG A 91 24.96 0.99 13.18
N ARG A 92 25.55 2.18 13.40
CA ARG A 92 24.91 3.26 14.15
C ARG A 92 23.67 3.80 13.41
N GLU A 93 23.75 3.94 12.12
CA GLU A 93 22.63 4.40 11.31
C GLU A 93 21.53 3.35 11.23
N GLN A 94 21.88 2.06 11.04
CA GLN A 94 20.91 0.97 11.11
C GLN A 94 20.17 0.95 12.45
N GLN A 95 20.88 1.07 13.58
CA GLN A 95 20.26 1.11 14.89
C GLN A 95 19.28 2.26 15.02
N HIS A 96 19.64 3.46 14.59
CA HIS A 96 18.74 4.61 14.60
C HIS A 96 17.47 4.36 13.75
N LEU A 97 17.63 3.82 12.54
CA LEU A 97 16.50 3.45 11.70
C LEU A 97 15.64 2.35 12.32
N GLN A 98 16.27 1.37 12.96
CA GLN A 98 15.56 0.31 13.67
C GLN A 98 14.71 0.85 14.81
N GLU A 99 15.23 1.75 15.65
CA GLU A 99 14.50 2.43 16.72
C GLU A 99 13.31 3.23 16.17
N LEU A 100 13.48 3.89 15.02
CA LEU A 100 12.40 4.60 14.35
C LEU A 100 11.32 3.64 13.82
N LEU A 101 11.74 2.52 13.20
CA LEU A 101 10.83 1.49 12.71
C LEU A 101 10.07 0.81 13.86
N GLU A 102 10.68 0.59 15.03
CA GLU A 102 10.00 0.08 16.23
C GLU A 102 8.81 0.97 16.62
N ARG A 103 8.96 2.29 16.50
CA ARG A 103 7.90 3.26 16.82
C ARG A 103 6.77 3.24 15.77
N ILE A 104 7.09 3.20 14.48
CA ILE A 104 6.08 3.24 13.42
C ILE A 104 5.41 1.89 13.14
N PHE A 105 6.06 0.78 13.54
CA PHE A 105 5.47 -0.57 13.44
C PHE A 105 4.78 -1.01 14.74
N ASN A 106 4.82 -0.16 15.78
CA ASN A 106 4.07 -0.42 16.99
C ASN A 106 2.60 -0.69 16.66
N PRO A 107 1.99 -1.80 17.16
CA PRO A 107 0.62 -2.18 16.81
C PRO A 107 -0.42 -1.11 17.13
N GLU A 108 -0.28 -0.41 18.26
CA GLU A 108 -1.20 0.66 18.66
C GLU A 108 -1.10 1.84 17.69
N PHE A 109 0.13 2.21 17.29
CA PHE A 109 0.35 3.29 16.33
C PHE A 109 -0.19 2.92 14.95
N THR A 110 0.11 1.72 14.43
CA THR A 110 -0.38 1.28 13.12
C THR A 110 -1.92 1.22 13.08
N GLN A 111 -2.55 0.78 14.17
CA GLN A 111 -4.00 0.78 14.29
C GLN A 111 -4.57 2.21 14.36
N ALA A 112 -3.90 3.12 15.07
CA ALA A 112 -4.28 4.54 15.11
C ALA A 112 -4.17 5.20 13.73
N VAL A 113 -3.12 4.88 12.95
CA VAL A 113 -2.92 5.34 11.57
C VAL A 113 -4.06 4.86 10.66
N GLY A 114 -4.47 3.59 10.78
CA GLY A 114 -5.60 3.06 10.02
C GLY A 114 -6.92 3.76 10.36
N ARG A 115 -7.28 3.78 11.65
CA ARG A 115 -8.54 4.41 12.13
C ARG A 115 -8.63 5.90 11.81
N HIS A 116 -7.50 6.61 11.87
CA HIS A 116 -7.47 8.04 11.55
C HIS A 116 -7.80 8.28 10.08
N ALA A 117 -7.22 7.51 9.17
CA ALA A 117 -7.54 7.61 7.75
C ALA A 117 -9.00 7.26 7.46
N GLU A 118 -9.53 6.18 8.06
CA GLU A 118 -10.95 5.85 7.95
C GLU A 118 -11.84 7.04 8.35
N MET A 119 -11.60 7.65 9.52
CA MET A 119 -12.34 8.83 9.99
C MET A 119 -12.24 10.01 9.02
N MET A 120 -11.06 10.27 8.47
CA MET A 120 -10.84 11.36 7.51
C MET A 120 -11.61 11.13 6.21
N PHE A 121 -11.56 9.90 5.66
CA PHE A 121 -12.30 9.57 4.45
C PHE A 121 -13.81 9.47 4.68
N ASP A 122 -14.29 9.00 5.83
CA ASP A 122 -15.71 9.03 6.20
C ASP A 122 -16.25 10.48 6.14
N SER A 123 -15.52 11.41 6.73
CA SER A 123 -15.87 12.84 6.68
C SER A 123 -15.84 13.41 5.25
N ALA A 124 -14.79 13.07 4.48
CA ALA A 124 -14.64 13.55 3.10
C ALA A 124 -15.73 12.99 2.17
N LEU A 125 -16.05 11.69 2.28
CA LEU A 125 -17.14 11.05 1.53
C LEU A 125 -18.48 11.71 1.85
N SER A 126 -18.79 11.93 3.13
CA SER A 126 -20.04 12.56 3.55
C SER A 126 -20.18 13.99 3.00
N ARG A 127 -19.11 14.80 3.09
CA ARG A 127 -19.10 16.16 2.50
C ARG A 127 -19.21 16.14 0.98
N SER A 128 -18.79 15.07 0.34
CA SER A 128 -18.90 14.87 -1.13
C SER A 128 -20.21 14.24 -1.56
N GLY A 129 -21.21 14.15 -0.67
CA GLY A 129 -22.53 13.63 -0.96
C GLY A 129 -22.66 12.10 -1.02
N PHE A 130 -21.66 11.37 -0.50
CA PHE A 130 -21.77 9.92 -0.28
C PHE A 130 -22.31 9.68 1.13
N MET A 131 -23.51 9.15 1.22
CA MET A 131 -24.15 8.85 2.51
C MET A 131 -23.58 7.54 3.06
N LEU A 132 -22.96 7.57 4.24
CA LEU A 132 -22.54 6.37 4.94
C LEU A 132 -23.75 5.62 5.48
N THR A 133 -24.01 4.43 4.97
CA THR A 133 -25.21 3.63 5.30
C THR A 133 -24.88 2.50 6.28
N GLN A 134 -23.69 1.96 6.21
CA GLN A 134 -23.20 0.93 7.12
C GLN A 134 -21.71 1.07 7.32
N GLY A 135 -21.25 0.99 8.58
CA GLY A 135 -19.84 1.11 8.96
C GLY A 135 -19.28 -0.11 9.64
N ARG A 136 -17.98 -0.32 9.45
CA ARG A 136 -17.07 -1.31 10.01
C ARG A 136 -17.48 -2.77 9.85
N ASP A 137 -16.51 -3.55 9.42
CA ASP A 137 -16.57 -5.02 9.33
C ASP A 137 -17.79 -5.55 8.57
N VAL A 138 -18.13 -4.87 7.46
CA VAL A 138 -19.35 -5.16 6.72
C VAL A 138 -19.20 -6.46 5.92
N LYS A 139 -20.08 -7.41 6.20
CA LYS A 139 -20.21 -8.70 5.49
C LYS A 139 -21.60 -8.93 4.91
N SER A 140 -22.56 -8.04 5.17
CA SER A 140 -23.95 -8.24 4.74
C SER A 140 -24.52 -6.95 4.16
N TRP A 141 -25.34 -7.08 3.12
CA TRP A 141 -26.06 -5.97 2.49
C TRP A 141 -27.29 -6.50 1.74
N ASN A 142 -28.43 -5.82 1.86
CA ASN A 142 -29.69 -6.14 1.16
C ASN A 142 -30.06 -7.64 1.21
N GLY A 143 -29.96 -8.25 2.42
CA GLY A 143 -30.30 -9.66 2.63
C GLY A 143 -29.26 -10.67 2.16
N LYS A 144 -28.15 -10.22 1.55
CA LYS A 144 -27.00 -11.06 1.18
C LYS A 144 -25.94 -11.01 2.26
N THR A 145 -25.28 -12.14 2.52
CA THR A 145 -24.20 -12.24 3.52
C THR A 145 -23.01 -12.97 2.91
N TRP A 146 -21.81 -12.39 3.06
CA TRP A 146 -20.56 -13.00 2.65
C TRP A 146 -20.07 -14.01 3.68
N THR A 147 -19.86 -15.25 3.25
CA THR A 147 -19.41 -16.36 4.11
C THR A 147 -18.19 -17.12 3.56
N GLU A 148 -17.70 -16.79 2.36
CA GLU A 148 -16.60 -17.52 1.73
C GLU A 148 -15.26 -17.35 2.47
N THR A 149 -15.04 -16.18 3.07
CA THR A 149 -13.82 -15.85 3.82
C THR A 149 -14.12 -14.96 5.02
N ASN A 150 -13.12 -14.75 5.88
CA ASN A 150 -13.21 -13.80 6.99
C ASN A 150 -13.06 -12.32 6.58
N HIS A 151 -12.83 -12.02 5.30
CA HIS A 151 -12.74 -10.64 4.84
C HIS A 151 -14.09 -9.92 4.97
N ASN A 152 -14.02 -8.62 5.19
CA ASN A 152 -15.12 -7.67 5.31
C ASN A 152 -14.82 -6.41 4.51
N LEU A 153 -15.75 -5.47 4.46
CA LEU A 153 -15.52 -4.11 3.96
C LEU A 153 -15.48 -3.13 5.14
N ASP A 154 -14.75 -2.05 4.99
CA ASP A 154 -14.69 -1.01 6.01
C ASP A 154 -16.03 -0.28 6.14
N ARG A 155 -16.70 -0.01 5.01
CA ARG A 155 -17.95 0.77 4.94
C ARG A 155 -18.83 0.36 3.77
N ILE A 156 -20.11 0.72 3.87
CA ILE A 156 -20.99 0.90 2.71
C ILE A 156 -21.44 2.36 2.66
N CYS A 157 -21.34 2.97 1.51
CA CYS A 157 -21.94 4.28 1.26
C CYS A 157 -22.79 4.28 0.00
N THR A 158 -23.74 5.21 -0.05
CA THR A 158 -24.64 5.37 -1.19
C THR A 158 -24.58 6.80 -1.73
N ARG A 159 -24.73 6.95 -3.05
CA ARG A 159 -24.93 8.23 -3.71
C ARG A 159 -25.79 8.01 -4.96
N ASP A 160 -26.79 8.85 -5.15
CA ASP A 160 -27.67 8.82 -6.31
C ASP A 160 -28.25 7.42 -6.59
N GLY A 161 -28.63 6.68 -5.52
CA GLY A 161 -29.16 5.30 -5.60
C GLY A 161 -28.10 4.21 -5.86
N ILE A 162 -26.83 4.57 -6.03
CA ILE A 162 -25.74 3.60 -6.23
C ILE A 162 -25.07 3.29 -4.90
N ALA A 163 -24.91 2.00 -4.58
CA ALA A 163 -24.24 1.52 -3.37
C ALA A 163 -22.79 1.11 -3.67
N TYR A 164 -21.88 1.53 -2.79
CA TYR A 164 -20.45 1.27 -2.86
C TYR A 164 -19.96 0.48 -1.65
N GLY A 165 -19.20 -0.58 -1.90
CA GLY A 165 -18.39 -1.24 -0.87
C GLY A 165 -17.04 -0.57 -0.78
N VAL A 166 -16.75 0.05 0.38
CA VAL A 166 -15.56 0.88 0.59
C VAL A 166 -14.50 0.10 1.35
N GLU A 167 -13.27 0.18 0.87
CA GLU A 167 -12.07 -0.32 1.54
C GLU A 167 -11.01 0.77 1.56
N ILE A 168 -10.44 1.07 2.74
CA ILE A 168 -9.46 2.14 2.95
C ILE A 168 -8.12 1.54 3.40
N LYS A 169 -7.07 1.72 2.60
CA LYS A 169 -5.72 1.21 2.86
C LYS A 169 -4.70 2.33 2.99
N ASN A 170 -4.48 2.77 4.24
CA ASN A 170 -3.52 3.82 4.60
C ASN A 170 -2.18 3.20 5.02
N MET A 171 -1.45 2.62 4.09
CA MET A 171 -0.18 1.92 4.33
C MET A 171 0.88 2.27 3.27
N GLN A 172 2.16 2.05 3.58
CA GLN A 172 3.25 2.33 2.61
C GLN A 172 3.23 1.37 1.43
N ASN A 173 2.94 0.10 1.67
CA ASN A 173 2.75 -0.89 0.62
C ASN A 173 1.31 -0.82 0.07
N TYR A 174 1.07 -1.51 -1.03
CA TYR A 174 -0.28 -1.73 -1.54
C TYR A 174 -0.89 -3.03 -0.98
N ILE A 175 -2.21 -3.14 -1.06
CA ILE A 175 -2.98 -4.34 -0.70
C ILE A 175 -2.44 -5.57 -1.45
N GLN A 176 -2.40 -6.73 -0.78
CA GLN A 176 -2.00 -7.98 -1.43
C GLN A 176 -3.01 -8.35 -2.53
N ARG A 177 -2.51 -8.97 -3.60
CA ARG A 177 -3.35 -9.30 -4.77
C ARG A 177 -4.54 -10.18 -4.42
N ASP A 178 -4.32 -11.19 -3.60
CA ASP A 178 -5.37 -12.12 -3.18
C ASP A 178 -6.42 -11.44 -2.31
N GLU A 179 -5.99 -10.52 -1.43
CA GLU A 179 -6.89 -9.69 -0.63
C GLU A 179 -7.74 -8.78 -1.54
N LEU A 180 -7.11 -8.10 -2.51
CA LEU A 180 -7.82 -7.28 -3.50
C LEU A 180 -8.91 -8.09 -4.21
N HIS A 181 -8.54 -9.25 -4.77
CA HIS A 181 -9.49 -10.10 -5.50
C HIS A 181 -10.62 -10.58 -4.59
N THR A 182 -10.34 -10.89 -3.33
CA THR A 182 -11.36 -11.28 -2.35
C THR A 182 -12.32 -10.11 -2.06
N LYS A 183 -11.80 -8.88 -1.87
CA LYS A 183 -12.64 -7.68 -1.68
C LYS A 183 -13.51 -7.39 -2.90
N LEU A 184 -12.98 -7.58 -4.12
CA LEU A 184 -13.75 -7.41 -5.34
C LEU A 184 -14.88 -8.45 -5.46
N ARG A 185 -14.63 -9.72 -5.13
CA ARG A 185 -15.66 -10.77 -5.10
C ARG A 185 -16.71 -10.50 -4.03
N LEU A 186 -16.28 -10.01 -2.84
CA LEU A 186 -17.20 -9.63 -1.77
C LEU A 186 -18.13 -8.51 -2.24
N CYS A 187 -17.61 -7.46 -2.88
CA CYS A 187 -18.44 -6.41 -3.47
C CYS A 187 -19.43 -6.98 -4.52
N GLU A 188 -18.97 -7.87 -5.39
CA GLU A 188 -19.81 -8.50 -6.40
C GLU A 188 -20.94 -9.34 -5.79
N HIS A 189 -20.61 -10.16 -4.76
CA HIS A 189 -21.59 -10.97 -4.03
C HIS A 189 -22.68 -10.10 -3.37
N LEU A 190 -22.29 -8.97 -2.76
CA LEU A 190 -23.21 -8.04 -2.12
C LEU A 190 -23.85 -7.04 -3.11
N GLU A 191 -23.61 -7.15 -4.42
CA GLU A 191 -24.09 -6.22 -5.46
C GLU A 191 -23.68 -4.76 -5.23
N LEU A 192 -22.49 -4.57 -4.66
CA LEU A 192 -21.88 -3.27 -4.42
C LEU A 192 -20.87 -2.91 -5.52
N LYS A 193 -20.75 -1.62 -5.83
CA LYS A 193 -19.62 -1.14 -6.65
C LYS A 193 -18.38 -0.99 -5.76
N PRO A 194 -17.22 -1.57 -6.11
CA PRO A 194 -16.03 -1.42 -5.30
C PRO A 194 -15.51 0.03 -5.34
N LEU A 195 -15.25 0.60 -4.15
CA LEU A 195 -14.58 1.87 -3.96
C LEU A 195 -13.35 1.62 -3.08
N LEU A 196 -12.18 1.47 -3.70
CA LEU A 196 -10.93 1.23 -3.00
C LEU A 196 -10.15 2.53 -2.87
N ILE A 197 -9.90 2.94 -1.63
CA ILE A 197 -9.18 4.17 -1.27
C ILE A 197 -7.81 3.76 -0.75
N MET A 198 -6.76 4.02 -1.52
CA MET A 198 -5.42 3.49 -1.25
C MET A 198 -4.37 4.59 -1.42
N ARG A 199 -3.26 4.50 -0.66
CA ARG A 199 -2.14 5.43 -0.86
C ARG A 199 -1.54 5.28 -2.27
N THR A 200 -1.31 4.05 -2.67
CA THR A 200 -0.75 3.66 -3.97
C THR A 200 -1.31 2.31 -4.39
N ALA A 201 -1.30 2.04 -5.68
CA ALA A 201 -1.66 0.73 -6.23
C ALA A 201 -1.03 0.52 -7.61
N PRO A 202 -0.72 -0.73 -7.99
CA PRO A 202 -0.33 -1.09 -9.34
C PRO A 202 -1.43 -0.78 -10.37
N LYS A 203 -1.04 -0.45 -11.61
CA LYS A 203 -1.99 -0.20 -12.71
C LYS A 203 -2.93 -1.39 -12.95
N SER A 204 -2.43 -2.62 -12.80
CA SER A 204 -3.25 -3.83 -12.93
C SER A 204 -4.40 -3.88 -11.92
N TYR A 205 -4.17 -3.43 -10.67
CA TYR A 205 -5.22 -3.34 -9.64
C TYR A 205 -6.29 -2.34 -10.02
N MET A 206 -5.90 -1.19 -10.57
CA MET A 206 -6.83 -0.18 -11.06
C MET A 206 -7.70 -0.74 -12.20
N HIS A 207 -7.12 -1.52 -13.12
CA HIS A 207 -7.87 -2.20 -14.17
C HIS A 207 -8.87 -3.22 -13.60
N ASP A 208 -8.47 -4.00 -12.60
CA ASP A 208 -9.36 -4.99 -11.97
C ASP A 208 -10.56 -4.32 -11.29
N ILE A 209 -10.33 -3.22 -10.56
CA ILE A 209 -11.38 -2.41 -9.92
C ILE A 209 -12.34 -1.84 -10.97
N ILE A 210 -11.81 -1.25 -12.04
CA ILE A 210 -12.61 -0.65 -13.12
C ILE A 210 -13.46 -1.71 -13.84
N ARG A 211 -12.91 -2.89 -14.10
CA ARG A 211 -13.66 -4.01 -14.72
C ARG A 211 -14.85 -4.46 -13.88
N LYS A 212 -14.77 -4.35 -12.55
CA LYS A 212 -15.90 -4.60 -11.64
C LYS A 212 -16.83 -3.39 -11.49
N GLY A 213 -16.67 -2.36 -12.32
CA GLY A 213 -17.51 -1.15 -12.32
C GLY A 213 -17.24 -0.23 -11.15
N GLY A 214 -16.10 -0.38 -10.48
CA GLY A 214 -15.68 0.37 -9.31
C GLY A 214 -14.73 1.53 -9.61
N PHE A 215 -14.24 2.16 -8.53
CA PHE A 215 -13.27 3.24 -8.57
C PHE A 215 -12.14 3.02 -7.56
N GLY A 216 -10.91 3.27 -8.00
CA GLY A 216 -9.74 3.32 -7.14
C GLY A 216 -9.31 4.76 -6.90
N LEU A 217 -9.44 5.24 -5.67
CA LEU A 217 -8.96 6.57 -5.26
C LEU A 217 -7.56 6.46 -4.68
N LEU A 218 -6.58 7.08 -5.34
CA LEU A 218 -5.20 7.13 -4.85
C LEU A 218 -4.92 8.50 -4.22
N PHE A 219 -4.42 8.51 -2.96
CA PHE A 219 -4.16 9.75 -2.20
C PHE A 219 -2.67 10.03 -1.92
N GLU A 220 -1.76 9.17 -2.42
CA GLU A 220 -0.30 9.32 -2.54
C GLU A 220 0.51 9.35 -1.23
N GLU A 221 0.06 10.01 -0.16
CA GLU A 221 0.80 10.18 1.09
C GLU A 221 0.08 9.49 2.24
N GLN A 222 0.74 8.62 2.99
CA GLN A 222 0.16 7.98 4.17
C GLN A 222 -0.23 9.02 5.22
N ILE A 223 -1.44 8.92 5.74
CA ILE A 223 -2.01 9.90 6.67
C ILE A 223 -1.74 9.44 8.11
N TYR A 224 -0.99 10.24 8.86
CA TYR A 224 -0.71 10.01 10.28
C TYR A 224 -1.69 10.77 11.16
N PRO A 225 -2.06 10.21 12.34
CA PRO A 225 -2.94 10.88 13.28
C PRO A 225 -2.31 12.19 13.81
N TRP A 226 -3.17 13.11 14.21
CA TRP A 226 -2.72 14.35 14.83
C TRP A 226 -1.95 14.09 16.14
N GLY A 227 -1.10 15.02 16.51
CA GLY A 227 -0.25 14.89 17.72
C GLY A 227 1.09 14.16 17.48
N HIS A 228 1.32 13.58 16.31
CA HIS A 228 2.55 12.85 15.98
C HIS A 228 3.52 13.64 15.08
N GLY A 229 3.52 14.98 15.17
CA GLY A 229 4.30 15.85 14.27
C GLY A 229 5.81 15.61 14.32
N SER A 230 6.40 15.36 15.50
CA SER A 230 7.82 15.04 15.64
C SER A 230 8.18 13.72 14.95
N LEU A 231 7.39 12.66 15.19
CA LEU A 231 7.56 11.36 14.54
C LEU A 231 7.42 11.47 13.01
N LEU A 232 6.43 12.22 12.54
CA LEU A 232 6.21 12.46 11.12
C LEU A 232 7.42 13.17 10.47
N SER A 233 7.97 14.19 11.11
CA SER A 233 9.17 14.89 10.64
C SER A 233 10.37 13.96 10.58
N GLU A 234 10.56 13.14 11.59
CA GLU A 234 11.65 12.15 11.64
C GLU A 234 11.51 11.09 10.54
N VAL A 235 10.29 10.56 10.32
CA VAL A 235 10.00 9.62 9.23
C VAL A 235 10.31 10.22 7.85
N ARG A 236 9.91 11.47 7.62
CA ARG A 236 10.23 12.17 6.36
C ARG A 236 11.71 12.37 6.17
N ASN A 237 12.41 12.84 7.19
CA ASN A 237 13.83 13.20 7.09
C ASN A 237 14.74 11.98 7.04
N SER A 238 14.47 10.96 7.87
CA SER A 238 15.34 9.78 7.99
C SER A 238 14.97 8.69 6.98
N LEU A 239 13.67 8.48 6.71
CA LEU A 239 13.19 7.42 5.84
C LEU A 239 12.77 7.92 4.45
N GLY A 240 12.56 9.22 4.25
CA GLY A 240 12.07 9.77 2.97
C GLY A 240 10.70 9.24 2.55
N LEU A 241 9.92 8.68 3.50
CA LEU A 241 8.60 8.15 3.20
C LEU A 241 7.58 9.25 2.97
N LYS A 242 6.62 8.98 2.08
CA LYS A 242 5.51 9.86 1.76
C LYS A 242 4.46 9.78 2.87
N VAL A 243 4.60 10.59 3.89
CA VAL A 243 3.68 10.66 5.04
C VAL A 243 3.22 12.09 5.27
N GLN A 244 1.99 12.27 5.72
CA GLN A 244 1.42 13.58 6.05
C GLN A 244 0.54 13.50 7.30
N SER A 245 0.35 14.64 7.96
CA SER A 245 -0.73 14.85 8.93
C SER A 245 -1.52 16.06 8.44
N THR A 246 -2.76 15.83 8.12
CA THR A 246 -3.65 16.85 7.53
C THR A 246 -4.95 16.92 8.31
N ARG A 247 -5.66 18.05 8.20
CA ARG A 247 -6.99 18.23 8.79
C ARG A 247 -8.10 17.74 7.86
N ASP A 248 -7.82 17.69 6.55
CA ASP A 248 -8.79 17.32 5.53
C ASP A 248 -8.15 16.51 4.41
N ILE A 249 -8.96 15.68 3.76
CA ILE A 249 -8.59 15.04 2.49
C ILE A 249 -8.58 16.11 1.40
N LYS A 250 -7.60 16.03 0.50
CA LYS A 250 -7.45 16.99 -0.61
C LYS A 250 -8.74 17.04 -1.44
N GLU A 251 -9.27 18.22 -1.65
CA GLU A 251 -10.50 18.45 -2.43
C GLU A 251 -10.39 17.82 -3.84
N GLY A 252 -9.24 17.95 -4.48
CA GLY A 252 -9.00 17.38 -5.81
C GLY A 252 -9.14 15.85 -5.86
N ASP A 253 -8.85 15.15 -4.77
CA ASP A 253 -9.04 13.69 -4.69
C ASP A 253 -10.54 13.36 -4.66
N MET A 254 -11.31 14.08 -3.87
CA MET A 254 -12.76 13.88 -3.77
C MET A 254 -13.47 14.32 -5.06
N LEU A 255 -13.04 15.39 -5.70
CA LEU A 255 -13.57 15.83 -7.00
C LEU A 255 -13.35 14.77 -8.08
N ARG A 256 -12.22 14.07 -8.11
CA ARG A 256 -11.98 12.95 -9.04
C ARG A 256 -13.03 11.84 -8.87
N LEU A 257 -13.34 11.47 -7.62
CA LEU A 257 -14.36 10.47 -7.31
C LEU A 257 -15.76 10.96 -7.73
N VAL A 258 -16.12 12.20 -7.37
CA VAL A 258 -17.44 12.79 -7.71
C VAL A 258 -17.62 12.89 -9.23
N ASN A 259 -16.62 13.39 -9.95
CA ASN A 259 -16.69 13.51 -11.41
C ASN A 259 -16.78 12.15 -12.11
N TRP A 260 -16.02 11.16 -11.61
CA TRP A 260 -16.13 9.80 -12.11
C TRP A 260 -17.53 9.23 -11.87
N HIS A 261 -18.09 9.39 -10.67
CA HIS A 261 -19.44 8.93 -10.31
C HIS A 261 -20.48 9.53 -11.25
N LYS A 262 -20.48 10.86 -11.40
CA LYS A 262 -21.41 11.57 -12.29
C LYS A 262 -21.31 11.05 -13.73
N LYS A 263 -20.10 10.97 -14.28
CA LYS A 263 -19.85 10.49 -15.64
C LYS A 263 -20.28 9.02 -15.81
N LYS A 264 -19.96 8.16 -14.83
CA LYS A 264 -20.23 6.72 -14.91
C LYS A 264 -21.71 6.38 -14.87
N HIS A 265 -22.50 7.15 -14.11
CA HIS A 265 -23.91 6.85 -13.83
C HIS A 265 -24.88 7.84 -14.51
N GLY A 266 -24.36 8.81 -15.27
CA GLY A 266 -25.20 9.76 -16.01
C GLY A 266 -26.00 10.72 -15.12
N VAL A 267 -25.45 11.05 -13.91
CA VAL A 267 -26.09 12.00 -12.97
C VAL A 267 -25.41 13.36 -13.06
N THR A 268 -26.18 14.42 -12.81
CA THR A 268 -25.72 15.82 -12.94
C THR A 268 -25.15 16.41 -11.64
#